data_84d1cce2547f9064e64eec7e23717060
#
_entry.id   84d1cce2547f9064e64eec7e23717060
#
_cell.length_a   1.000
_cell.length_b   1.000
_cell.length_c   1.000
_cell.angle_alpha   90.00
_cell.angle_beta   90.00
_cell.angle_gamma   90.00
#
_symmetry.space_group_name_H-M   'P 1'
#
loop_
_entity.id
_entity.type
_entity.pdbx_description
1 polymer ?
#
loop_
_entity_poly.entity_id
_entity_poly.type
_entity_poly.pdbx_seq_one_letter_code
_entity_poly.pdbx_strand_id
1 'polypeptide(L)'
;MKKYSLGLYEKAMPGTLDWKEKLEAAKEAGYDFVEISIDATEEKIARLDMTKEDRFEIIKAMYEVGMPIRTMCVSALTKYSLGNDKEEYCKRGMEILEKSLRLADDLGIRVVMIPGYDVYYEPSTLETKKRFLKNLKKASELAEKAGIQLGLETMENEFMNTVEKAMKYVTLCNSNYLKIYPDIGNLTNAAVTYQSDVLEDMELGRGNLTSLHLKETLPGRFREVPYGTGHVDFEAAI
;
A
#
# COMPACT_ATOMS: atom_id res chain seq x y z
N MET A 1 -25.55 -7.64 -6.90
CA MET A 1 -24.83 -7.14 -5.70
C MET A 1 -23.34 -7.15 -6.02
N LYS A 2 -22.65 -6.02 -5.88
CA LYS A 2 -21.19 -5.96 -6.07
C LYS A 2 -20.50 -7.00 -5.17
N LYS A 3 -19.58 -7.79 -5.72
CA LYS A 3 -18.83 -8.80 -4.94
C LYS A 3 -17.58 -8.23 -4.29
N TYR A 4 -17.20 -6.99 -4.62
CA TYR A 4 -16.02 -6.29 -4.13
C TYR A 4 -16.36 -4.84 -3.76
N SER A 5 -15.49 -4.20 -2.98
CA SER A 5 -15.51 -2.76 -2.73
C SER A 5 -14.42 -2.09 -3.55
N LEU A 6 -14.74 -1.00 -4.22
CA LEU A 6 -13.81 -0.23 -5.06
C LEU A 6 -13.36 1.02 -4.31
N GLY A 7 -12.06 1.17 -4.10
CA GLY A 7 -11.44 2.32 -3.45
C GLY A 7 -10.86 3.31 -4.45
N LEU A 8 -10.90 4.61 -4.09
CA LEU A 8 -10.20 5.66 -4.82
C LEU A 8 -8.92 6.05 -4.06
N TYR A 9 -7.78 5.93 -4.73
CA TYR A 9 -6.53 6.42 -4.17
C TYR A 9 -6.51 7.96 -4.14
N GLU A 10 -6.22 8.53 -2.99
CA GLU A 10 -6.26 9.99 -2.77
C GLU A 10 -5.49 10.79 -3.83
N LYS A 11 -4.37 10.25 -4.33
CA LYS A 11 -3.55 10.93 -5.34
C LYS A 11 -4.22 11.08 -6.72
N ALA A 12 -5.32 10.40 -6.96
CA ALA A 12 -6.13 10.59 -8.16
C ALA A 12 -6.99 11.87 -8.12
N MET A 13 -7.04 12.54 -6.94
CA MET A 13 -7.81 13.77 -6.74
C MET A 13 -6.88 14.99 -6.62
N PRO A 14 -7.35 16.21 -6.97
CA PRO A 14 -6.58 17.42 -6.77
C PRO A 14 -6.15 17.62 -5.32
N GLY A 15 -4.89 17.98 -5.10
CA GLY A 15 -4.34 18.23 -3.77
C GLY A 15 -4.96 19.43 -3.03
N THR A 16 -5.60 20.33 -3.78
CA THR A 16 -6.25 21.54 -3.24
C THR A 16 -7.57 21.27 -2.54
N LEU A 17 -8.19 20.09 -2.76
CA LEU A 17 -9.44 19.74 -2.10
C LEU A 17 -9.22 19.42 -0.63
N ASP A 18 -10.13 19.89 0.23
CA ASP A 18 -10.19 19.47 1.62
C ASP A 18 -10.74 18.02 1.75
N TRP A 19 -10.79 17.50 2.98
CA TRP A 19 -11.22 16.10 3.17
C TRP A 19 -12.70 15.89 2.82
N LYS A 20 -13.56 16.81 3.11
CA LYS A 20 -14.99 16.69 2.78
C LYS A 20 -15.19 16.69 1.28
N GLU A 21 -14.57 17.63 0.57
CA GLU A 21 -14.61 17.72 -0.89
C GLU A 21 -14.06 16.44 -1.58
N LYS A 22 -12.96 15.89 -1.07
CA LYS A 22 -12.41 14.61 -1.58
C LYS A 22 -13.37 13.45 -1.41
N LEU A 23 -14.00 13.35 -0.23
CA LEU A 23 -14.93 12.27 0.05
C LEU A 23 -16.22 12.40 -0.77
N GLU A 24 -16.73 13.62 -0.97
CA GLU A 24 -17.87 13.91 -1.83
C GLU A 24 -17.56 13.54 -3.29
N ALA A 25 -16.40 13.96 -3.82
CA ALA A 25 -15.96 13.61 -5.17
C ALA A 25 -15.82 12.10 -5.38
N ALA A 26 -15.24 11.39 -4.42
CA ALA A 26 -15.12 9.93 -4.49
C ALA A 26 -16.49 9.24 -4.50
N LYS A 27 -17.42 9.72 -3.68
CA LYS A 27 -18.80 9.21 -3.60
C LYS A 27 -19.56 9.45 -4.90
N GLU A 28 -19.48 10.68 -5.44
CA GLU A 28 -20.13 11.06 -6.70
C GLU A 28 -19.60 10.22 -7.87
N ALA A 29 -18.29 9.93 -7.88
CA ALA A 29 -17.66 9.05 -8.86
C ALA A 29 -18.00 7.56 -8.69
N GLY A 30 -18.77 7.16 -7.66
CA GLY A 30 -19.27 5.80 -7.46
C GLY A 30 -18.28 4.86 -6.76
N TYR A 31 -17.27 5.37 -6.08
CA TYR A 31 -16.37 4.57 -5.24
C TYR A 31 -17.03 4.22 -3.90
N ASP A 32 -16.54 3.16 -3.25
CA ASP A 32 -17.06 2.66 -1.98
C ASP A 32 -16.23 3.15 -0.77
N PHE A 33 -14.98 3.58 -1.00
CA PHE A 33 -14.09 4.13 0.03
C PHE A 33 -12.93 4.92 -0.60
N VAL A 34 -12.18 5.62 0.24
CA VAL A 34 -10.94 6.32 -0.14
C VAL A 34 -9.74 5.64 0.51
N GLU A 35 -8.61 5.57 -0.22
CA GLU A 35 -7.30 5.24 0.31
C GLU A 35 -6.50 6.53 0.55
N ILE A 36 -6.14 6.79 1.82
CA ILE A 36 -5.33 7.95 2.20
C ILE A 36 -3.85 7.73 1.87
N SER A 37 -3.15 8.77 1.46
CA SER A 37 -1.73 8.73 1.09
C SER A 37 -0.82 9.35 2.13
N ILE A 38 0.23 8.64 2.51
CA ILE A 38 1.39 9.15 3.26
C ILE A 38 2.63 8.91 2.40
N ASP A 39 3.01 9.92 1.62
CA ASP A 39 4.23 9.88 0.81
C ASP A 39 5.38 10.66 1.45
N ALA A 40 6.54 10.70 0.78
CA ALA A 40 7.76 11.29 1.31
C ALA A 40 7.81 12.84 1.23
N THR A 41 6.72 13.51 0.86
CA THR A 41 6.63 14.98 0.95
C THR A 41 6.45 15.41 2.40
N GLU A 42 6.99 16.58 2.75
CA GLU A 42 6.83 17.14 4.11
C GLU A 42 5.35 17.31 4.48
N GLU A 43 4.51 17.73 3.54
CA GLU A 43 3.06 17.89 3.74
C GLU A 43 2.39 16.57 4.16
N LYS A 44 2.68 15.47 3.43
CA LYS A 44 2.06 14.17 3.72
C LYS A 44 2.61 13.54 4.98
N ILE A 45 3.91 13.71 5.27
CA ILE A 45 4.51 13.26 6.53
C ILE A 45 3.95 14.04 7.72
N ALA A 46 3.70 15.35 7.58
CA ALA A 46 3.13 16.18 8.65
C ALA A 46 1.73 15.71 9.08
N ARG A 47 0.97 15.03 8.22
CA ARG A 47 -0.31 14.41 8.57
C ARG A 47 -0.21 13.42 9.74
N LEU A 48 0.93 12.78 9.89
CA LEU A 48 1.17 11.83 10.98
C LEU A 48 1.22 12.51 12.37
N ASP A 49 1.44 13.83 12.38
CA ASP A 49 1.51 14.67 13.58
C ASP A 49 0.28 15.58 13.74
N MET A 50 -0.82 15.32 13.01
CA MET A 50 -2.11 15.98 13.18
C MET A 50 -2.59 15.92 14.62
N THR A 51 -3.22 17.00 15.09
CA THR A 51 -3.88 17.05 16.39
C THR A 51 -5.07 16.08 16.45
N LYS A 52 -5.60 15.84 17.64
CA LYS A 52 -6.83 15.03 17.79
C LYS A 52 -8.01 15.73 17.14
N GLU A 53 -8.05 17.03 17.21
CA GLU A 53 -9.08 17.88 16.60
C GLU A 53 -9.06 17.75 15.08
N ASP A 54 -7.88 17.81 14.43
CA ASP A 54 -7.75 17.63 12.98
C ASP A 54 -8.23 16.24 12.55
N ARG A 55 -7.86 15.18 13.29
CA ARG A 55 -8.31 13.81 13.02
C ARG A 55 -9.81 13.66 13.19
N PHE A 56 -10.38 14.30 14.20
CA PHE A 56 -11.82 14.31 14.43
C PHE A 56 -12.59 14.98 13.28
N GLU A 57 -12.09 16.07 12.70
CA GLU A 57 -12.73 16.69 11.54
C GLU A 57 -12.72 15.77 10.32
N ILE A 58 -11.68 14.95 10.11
CA ILE A 58 -11.69 13.93 9.05
C ILE A 58 -12.77 12.88 9.33
N ILE A 59 -12.86 12.37 10.57
CA ILE A 59 -13.86 11.37 10.96
C ILE A 59 -15.27 11.95 10.76
N LYS A 60 -15.49 13.19 11.16
CA LYS A 60 -16.76 13.90 10.99
C LYS A 60 -17.13 14.01 9.51
N ALA A 61 -16.19 14.39 8.65
CA ALA A 61 -16.39 14.43 7.20
C ALA A 61 -16.78 13.04 6.64
N MET A 62 -16.12 11.95 7.07
CA MET A 62 -16.49 10.59 6.68
C MET A 62 -17.95 10.26 7.05
N TYR A 63 -18.42 10.64 8.24
CA TYR A 63 -19.79 10.40 8.67
C TYR A 63 -20.80 11.29 7.94
N GLU A 64 -20.53 12.57 7.77
CA GLU A 64 -21.42 13.51 7.08
C GLU A 64 -21.62 13.15 5.61
N VAL A 65 -20.54 12.77 4.92
CA VAL A 65 -20.59 12.37 3.52
C VAL A 65 -21.08 10.92 3.37
N GLY A 66 -20.86 10.07 4.38
CA GLY A 66 -21.12 8.63 4.32
C GLY A 66 -20.13 7.92 3.37
N MET A 67 -18.87 8.40 3.34
CA MET A 67 -17.76 7.82 2.55
C MET A 67 -16.59 7.53 3.50
N PRO A 68 -16.25 6.25 3.76
CA PRO A 68 -15.17 5.92 4.67
C PRO A 68 -13.78 6.02 4.01
N ILE A 69 -12.76 6.28 4.83
CA ILE A 69 -11.37 5.99 4.49
C ILE A 69 -11.06 4.62 5.09
N ARG A 70 -10.70 3.63 4.26
CA ARG A 70 -10.52 2.23 4.72
C ARG A 70 -9.11 1.72 4.66
N THR A 71 -8.31 2.26 3.76
CA THR A 71 -6.92 1.86 3.56
C THR A 71 -6.00 3.06 3.58
N MET A 72 -4.72 2.83 3.89
CA MET A 72 -3.68 3.85 3.87
C MET A 72 -2.48 3.33 3.08
N CYS A 73 -2.02 4.10 2.10
CA CYS A 73 -0.81 3.84 1.34
C CYS A 73 0.36 4.62 1.93
N VAL A 74 1.35 3.93 2.52
CA VAL A 74 2.55 4.56 3.12
C VAL A 74 3.72 4.51 2.13
N SER A 75 3.56 5.17 0.98
CA SER A 75 4.61 5.23 -0.05
C SER A 75 5.85 6.03 0.36
N ALA A 76 5.82 6.73 1.50
CA ALA A 76 7.02 7.32 2.11
C ALA A 76 8.14 6.29 2.37
N LEU A 77 7.76 5.02 2.59
CA LEU A 77 8.71 3.92 2.79
C LEU A 77 9.47 3.52 1.51
N THR A 78 9.14 4.08 0.35
CA THR A 78 10.01 4.00 -0.83
C THR A 78 11.33 4.75 -0.60
N LYS A 79 11.26 5.96 -0.04
CA LYS A 79 12.44 6.76 0.32
C LYS A 79 13.08 6.28 1.62
N TYR A 80 12.27 6.05 2.64
CA TYR A 80 12.70 5.62 3.97
C TYR A 80 12.51 4.10 4.11
N SER A 81 13.11 3.34 3.19
CA SER A 81 12.90 1.90 3.09
C SER A 81 13.45 1.14 4.30
N LEU A 82 12.74 0.07 4.67
CA LEU A 82 13.04 -0.72 5.87
C LEU A 82 14.34 -1.52 5.76
N GLY A 83 14.87 -1.67 4.56
CA GLY A 83 16.16 -2.34 4.30
C GLY A 83 17.32 -1.39 4.01
N ASN A 84 17.13 -0.07 4.04
CA ASN A 84 18.14 0.91 3.66
C ASN A 84 19.49 0.75 4.40
N ASP A 85 20.61 0.97 3.70
CA ASP A 85 21.94 0.88 4.29
C ASP A 85 22.22 2.01 5.29
N LYS A 86 21.59 3.16 5.10
CA LYS A 86 21.66 4.28 6.04
C LYS A 86 20.71 4.01 7.21
N GLU A 87 21.28 3.83 8.40
CA GLU A 87 20.52 3.54 9.62
C GLU A 87 19.47 4.61 9.92
N GLU A 88 19.77 5.87 9.64
CA GLU A 88 18.86 7.00 9.82
C GLU A 88 17.58 6.88 8.98
N TYR A 89 17.69 6.36 7.73
CA TYR A 89 16.53 6.12 6.86
C TYR A 89 15.67 4.98 7.36
N CYS A 90 16.28 3.88 7.82
CA CYS A 90 15.53 2.78 8.45
C CYS A 90 14.81 3.24 9.71
N LYS A 91 15.47 4.01 10.59
CA LYS A 91 14.85 4.57 11.80
C LYS A 91 13.66 5.45 11.42
N ARG A 92 13.87 6.37 10.48
CA ARG A 92 12.80 7.26 10.01
C ARG A 92 11.63 6.49 9.40
N GLY A 93 11.91 5.44 8.61
CA GLY A 93 10.87 4.56 8.06
C GLY A 93 10.05 3.87 9.14
N MET A 94 10.69 3.34 10.17
CA MET A 94 9.99 2.73 11.31
C MET A 94 9.17 3.74 12.12
N GLU A 95 9.66 4.97 12.31
CA GLU A 95 8.90 6.06 12.96
C GLU A 95 7.67 6.45 12.14
N ILE A 96 7.82 6.60 10.81
CA ILE A 96 6.71 6.87 9.89
C ILE A 96 5.66 5.76 10.00
N LEU A 97 6.08 4.50 9.96
CA LEU A 97 5.16 3.38 10.05
C LEU A 97 4.41 3.35 11.39
N GLU A 98 5.11 3.52 12.51
CA GLU A 98 4.47 3.56 13.84
C GLU A 98 3.44 4.68 13.95
N LYS A 99 3.78 5.88 13.47
CA LYS A 99 2.84 6.99 13.42
C LYS A 99 1.67 6.74 12.45
N SER A 100 1.93 6.08 11.31
CA SER A 100 0.88 5.67 10.36
C SER A 100 -0.11 4.70 10.98
N LEU A 101 0.37 3.73 11.76
CA LEU A 101 -0.51 2.81 12.49
C LEU A 101 -1.37 3.53 13.52
N ARG A 102 -0.82 4.53 14.25
CA ARG A 102 -1.60 5.35 15.19
C ARG A 102 -2.66 6.17 14.46
N LEU A 103 -2.30 6.83 13.35
CA LEU A 103 -3.26 7.58 12.54
C LEU A 103 -4.35 6.66 11.96
N ALA A 104 -3.96 5.47 11.51
CA ALA A 104 -4.91 4.47 11.01
C ALA A 104 -5.90 4.01 12.08
N ASP A 105 -5.44 3.78 13.31
CA ASP A 105 -6.31 3.43 14.44
C ASP A 105 -7.31 4.55 14.75
N ASP A 106 -6.82 5.79 14.86
CA ASP A 106 -7.66 6.97 15.12
C ASP A 106 -8.73 7.20 14.04
N LEU A 107 -8.39 6.99 12.75
CA LEU A 107 -9.33 7.15 11.63
C LEU A 107 -10.20 5.91 11.36
N GLY A 108 -10.00 4.81 12.06
CA GLY A 108 -10.72 3.56 11.84
C GLY A 108 -10.27 2.78 10.58
N ILE A 109 -9.09 3.06 10.06
CA ILE A 109 -8.47 2.36 8.92
C ILE A 109 -8.03 0.96 9.38
N ARG A 110 -8.25 -0.06 8.54
CA ARG A 110 -7.96 -1.46 8.87
C ARG A 110 -6.78 -2.05 8.13
N VAL A 111 -6.37 -1.45 7.03
CA VAL A 111 -5.25 -1.93 6.21
C VAL A 111 -4.29 -0.77 5.93
N VAL A 112 -3.02 -0.98 6.25
CA VAL A 112 -1.93 -0.07 5.92
C VAL A 112 -1.02 -0.76 4.92
N MET A 113 -1.02 -0.25 3.68
CA MET A 113 -0.15 -0.73 2.62
C MET A 113 1.27 -0.17 2.79
N ILE A 114 2.25 -1.04 2.68
CA ILE A 114 3.68 -0.71 2.66
C ILE A 114 4.32 -1.24 1.37
N PRO A 115 5.16 -0.44 0.68
CA PRO A 115 5.76 -0.88 -0.58
C PRO A 115 6.81 -1.97 -0.34
N GLY A 116 6.82 -2.98 -1.19
CA GLY A 116 7.75 -4.11 -1.16
C GLY A 116 9.14 -3.76 -1.70
N TYR A 117 9.80 -2.77 -1.13
CA TYR A 117 11.20 -2.43 -1.44
C TYR A 117 12.08 -2.67 -0.23
N ASP A 118 13.14 -3.48 -0.40
CA ASP A 118 14.23 -3.49 0.58
C ASP A 118 15.02 -2.17 0.50
N VAL A 119 15.34 -1.73 -0.71
CA VAL A 119 15.83 -0.40 -1.09
C VAL A 119 15.19 0.00 -2.43
N TYR A 120 15.18 1.29 -2.75
CA TYR A 120 14.63 1.78 -4.02
C TYR A 120 15.69 2.47 -4.89
N TYR A 121 16.49 3.36 -4.30
CA TYR A 121 17.47 4.16 -5.03
C TYR A 121 18.85 3.51 -5.11
N GLU A 122 19.10 2.51 -4.32
CA GLU A 122 20.36 1.79 -4.21
C GLU A 122 20.19 0.34 -4.70
N PRO A 123 21.30 -0.36 -5.04
CA PRO A 123 21.24 -1.77 -5.38
C PRO A 123 20.80 -2.65 -4.20
N SER A 124 19.87 -3.56 -4.45
CA SER A 124 19.46 -4.59 -3.48
C SER A 124 20.61 -5.57 -3.22
N THR A 125 20.90 -5.85 -1.95
CA THR A 125 21.95 -6.77 -1.50
C THR A 125 21.41 -7.78 -0.50
N LEU A 126 22.23 -8.78 -0.15
CA LEU A 126 21.84 -9.70 0.93
C LEU A 126 21.64 -8.99 2.27
N GLU A 127 22.43 -7.95 2.54
CA GLU A 127 22.34 -7.20 3.80
C GLU A 127 21.09 -6.32 3.83
N THR A 128 20.72 -5.66 2.71
CA THR A 128 19.48 -4.88 2.64
C THR A 128 18.25 -5.78 2.81
N LYS A 129 18.25 -6.96 2.20
CA LYS A 129 17.18 -7.97 2.34
C LYS A 129 17.06 -8.50 3.78
N LYS A 130 18.19 -8.80 4.46
CA LYS A 130 18.18 -9.22 5.87
C LYS A 130 17.65 -8.12 6.78
N ARG A 131 18.06 -6.88 6.55
CA ARG A 131 17.60 -5.72 7.32
C ARG A 131 16.12 -5.45 7.10
N PHE A 132 15.67 -5.53 5.86
CA PHE A 132 14.24 -5.45 5.52
C PHE A 132 13.44 -6.49 6.30
N LEU A 133 13.82 -7.76 6.25
CA LEU A 133 13.11 -8.82 6.99
C LEU A 133 13.09 -8.56 8.50
N LYS A 134 14.22 -8.14 9.08
CA LYS A 134 14.30 -7.81 10.50
C LYS A 134 13.33 -6.69 10.88
N ASN A 135 13.27 -5.63 10.08
CA ASN A 135 12.40 -4.50 10.34
C ASN A 135 10.94 -4.80 10.00
N LEU A 136 10.66 -5.63 8.97
CA LEU A 136 9.33 -6.09 8.64
C LEU A 136 8.71 -6.93 9.77
N LYS A 137 9.50 -7.77 10.45
CA LYS A 137 9.04 -8.50 11.66
C LYS A 137 8.60 -7.53 12.75
N LYS A 138 9.41 -6.50 13.05
CA LYS A 138 9.04 -5.46 14.03
C LYS A 138 7.80 -4.69 13.60
N ALA A 139 7.70 -4.36 12.31
CA ALA A 139 6.54 -3.71 11.74
C ALA A 139 5.25 -4.54 11.94
N SER A 140 5.35 -5.86 11.71
CA SER A 140 4.24 -6.80 11.91
C SER A 140 3.81 -6.89 13.39
N GLU A 141 4.76 -6.87 14.33
CA GLU A 141 4.48 -6.83 15.77
C GLU A 141 3.76 -5.52 16.19
N LEU A 142 4.15 -4.38 15.61
CA LEU A 142 3.48 -3.10 15.85
C LEU A 142 2.05 -3.10 15.29
N ALA A 143 1.87 -3.64 14.10
CA ALA A 143 0.57 -3.77 13.45
C ALA A 143 -0.38 -4.70 14.24
N GLU A 144 0.13 -5.82 14.73
CA GLU A 144 -0.62 -6.75 15.60
C GLU A 144 -1.10 -6.05 16.87
N LYS A 145 -0.22 -5.27 17.55
CA LYS A 145 -0.60 -4.50 18.74
C LYS A 145 -1.67 -3.45 18.44
N ALA A 146 -1.65 -2.86 17.26
CA ALA A 146 -2.64 -1.89 16.81
C ALA A 146 -3.94 -2.52 16.28
N GLY A 147 -3.96 -3.84 16.03
CA GLY A 147 -5.09 -4.54 15.41
C GLY A 147 -5.31 -4.15 13.95
N ILE A 148 -4.25 -3.75 13.25
CA ILE A 148 -4.28 -3.25 11.86
C ILE A 148 -3.45 -4.18 10.99
N GLN A 149 -3.98 -4.56 9.82
CA GLN A 149 -3.23 -5.37 8.87
C GLN A 149 -2.22 -4.53 8.09
N LEU A 150 -1.00 -5.03 7.94
CA LEU A 150 -0.06 -4.55 6.94
C LEU A 150 -0.29 -5.32 5.63
N GLY A 151 -0.40 -4.58 4.54
CA GLY A 151 -0.42 -5.11 3.19
C GLY A 151 0.93 -4.86 2.50
N LEU A 152 1.71 -5.92 2.26
CA LEU A 152 2.99 -5.82 1.54
C LEU A 152 2.71 -5.75 0.05
N GLU A 153 2.95 -4.59 -0.56
CA GLU A 153 2.67 -4.37 -1.98
C GLU A 153 3.71 -5.04 -2.87
N THR A 154 3.23 -5.71 -3.94
CA THR A 154 4.11 -6.17 -5.02
C THR A 154 4.52 -4.99 -5.89
N MET A 155 5.82 -4.84 -6.12
CA MET A 155 6.41 -3.69 -6.78
C MET A 155 7.00 -4.04 -8.15
N GLU A 156 7.51 -3.04 -8.88
CA GLU A 156 8.12 -3.25 -10.20
C GLU A 156 9.53 -3.84 -10.17
N ASN A 157 10.20 -3.84 -9.02
CA ASN A 157 11.58 -4.33 -8.93
C ASN A 157 11.66 -5.84 -8.68
N GLU A 158 12.77 -6.46 -9.04
CA GLU A 158 13.00 -7.89 -8.91
C GLU A 158 12.86 -8.41 -7.46
N PHE A 159 13.05 -7.57 -6.47
CA PHE A 159 12.98 -7.96 -5.06
C PHE A 159 11.58 -8.45 -4.67
N MET A 160 10.51 -7.77 -5.12
CA MET A 160 9.14 -8.03 -4.68
C MET A 160 8.11 -7.92 -5.82
N ASN A 161 8.42 -8.36 -7.03
CA ASN A 161 7.53 -8.21 -8.17
C ASN A 161 6.58 -9.39 -8.43
N THR A 162 6.52 -10.39 -7.55
CA THR A 162 5.56 -11.49 -7.62
C THR A 162 4.95 -11.78 -6.25
N VAL A 163 3.76 -12.39 -6.24
CA VAL A 163 3.11 -12.87 -5.02
C VAL A 163 3.94 -13.98 -4.37
N GLU A 164 4.57 -14.86 -5.16
CA GLU A 164 5.48 -15.88 -4.65
C GLU A 164 6.61 -15.27 -3.78
N LYS A 165 7.22 -14.18 -4.26
CA LYS A 165 8.29 -13.49 -3.52
C LYS A 165 7.77 -12.86 -2.24
N ALA A 166 6.59 -12.23 -2.28
CA ALA A 166 5.94 -11.64 -1.11
C ALA A 166 5.59 -12.71 -0.06
N MET A 167 5.09 -13.87 -0.49
CA MET A 167 4.77 -15.00 0.39
C MET A 167 5.96 -15.50 1.19
N LYS A 168 7.18 -15.44 0.64
CA LYS A 168 8.41 -15.78 1.39
C LYS A 168 8.55 -14.91 2.64
N TYR A 169 8.31 -13.60 2.51
CA TYR A 169 8.39 -12.67 3.64
C TYR A 169 7.21 -12.81 4.60
N VAL A 170 6.00 -13.02 4.11
CA VAL A 170 4.82 -13.30 4.94
C VAL A 170 5.07 -14.55 5.80
N THR A 171 5.55 -15.63 5.20
CA THR A 171 5.88 -16.88 5.90
C THR A 171 7.01 -16.68 6.93
N LEU A 172 8.07 -15.95 6.58
CA LEU A 172 9.19 -15.69 7.48
C LEU A 172 8.83 -14.77 8.66
N CYS A 173 7.88 -13.87 8.49
CA CYS A 173 7.36 -13.01 9.56
C CYS A 173 6.42 -13.77 10.49
N ASN A 174 5.70 -14.76 9.97
CA ASN A 174 4.77 -15.62 10.73
C ASN A 174 3.78 -14.81 11.58
N SER A 175 3.20 -13.75 11.01
CA SER A 175 2.20 -12.89 11.66
C SER A 175 0.91 -12.88 10.85
N ASN A 176 -0.22 -13.02 11.55
CA ASN A 176 -1.55 -12.90 10.95
C ASN A 176 -1.87 -11.45 10.50
N TYR A 177 -1.08 -10.48 10.94
CA TYR A 177 -1.24 -9.07 10.63
C TYR A 177 -0.37 -8.61 9.46
N LEU A 178 0.44 -9.49 8.85
CA LEU A 178 1.13 -9.23 7.59
C LEU A 178 0.47 -10.03 6.48
N LYS A 179 -0.02 -9.33 5.49
CA LYS A 179 -0.67 -9.87 4.29
C LYS A 179 -0.02 -9.27 3.04
N ILE A 180 -0.42 -9.74 1.87
CA ILE A 180 0.02 -9.23 0.59
C ILE A 180 -1.03 -8.25 0.05
N TYR A 181 -0.56 -7.17 -0.54
CA TYR A 181 -1.33 -6.19 -1.27
C TYR A 181 -0.85 -6.19 -2.74
N PRO A 182 -1.35 -7.08 -3.60
CA PRO A 182 -0.89 -7.14 -4.97
C PRO A 182 -1.17 -5.83 -5.72
N ASP A 183 -0.27 -5.45 -6.63
CA ASP A 183 -0.51 -4.46 -7.68
C ASP A 183 -0.58 -5.22 -9.01
N ILE A 184 -1.76 -5.28 -9.61
CA ILE A 184 -2.00 -6.11 -10.78
C ILE A 184 -1.16 -5.66 -12.00
N GLY A 185 -0.88 -4.38 -12.14
CA GLY A 185 -0.02 -3.87 -13.22
C GLY A 185 1.43 -4.29 -13.05
N ASN A 186 1.94 -4.32 -11.82
CA ASN A 186 3.29 -4.82 -11.51
C ASN A 186 3.36 -6.33 -11.77
N LEU A 187 2.36 -7.10 -11.33
CA LEU A 187 2.29 -8.54 -11.57
C LEU A 187 2.21 -8.87 -13.07
N THR A 188 1.43 -8.11 -13.85
CA THR A 188 1.32 -8.31 -15.30
C THR A 188 2.67 -8.11 -15.99
N ASN A 189 3.45 -7.08 -15.60
CA ASN A 189 4.81 -6.89 -16.12
C ASN A 189 5.78 -7.99 -15.67
N ALA A 190 5.66 -8.47 -14.43
CA ALA A 190 6.45 -9.59 -13.95
C ALA A 190 6.14 -10.87 -14.74
N ALA A 191 4.86 -11.14 -15.01
CA ALA A 191 4.42 -12.28 -15.80
C ALA A 191 5.01 -12.26 -17.23
N VAL A 192 5.06 -11.08 -17.87
CA VAL A 192 5.77 -10.93 -19.16
C VAL A 192 7.25 -11.25 -19.03
N THR A 193 7.90 -10.78 -17.96
CA THR A 193 9.34 -10.98 -17.73
C THR A 193 9.69 -12.45 -17.47
N TYR A 194 8.86 -13.14 -16.69
CA TYR A 194 9.12 -14.53 -16.26
C TYR A 194 8.39 -15.57 -17.11
N GLN A 195 7.61 -15.16 -18.10
CA GLN A 195 6.77 -16.02 -18.94
C GLN A 195 5.85 -16.91 -18.07
N SER A 196 5.23 -16.29 -17.06
CA SER A 196 4.34 -16.92 -16.08
C SER A 196 2.91 -16.39 -16.22
N ASP A 197 1.97 -16.98 -15.48
CA ASP A 197 0.58 -16.55 -15.40
C ASP A 197 0.34 -15.72 -14.14
N VAL A 198 -0.37 -14.60 -14.28
CA VAL A 198 -0.68 -13.67 -13.18
C VAL A 198 -1.61 -14.30 -12.16
N LEU A 199 -2.62 -15.06 -12.62
CA LEU A 199 -3.61 -15.66 -11.74
C LEU A 199 -3.02 -16.85 -10.97
N GLU A 200 -2.15 -17.61 -11.61
CA GLU A 200 -1.39 -18.67 -10.93
C GLU A 200 -0.48 -18.10 -9.84
N ASP A 201 0.21 -16.97 -10.10
CA ASP A 201 1.02 -16.28 -9.07
C ASP A 201 0.14 -15.73 -7.93
N MET A 202 -1.00 -15.12 -8.25
CA MET A 202 -1.96 -14.63 -7.24
C MET A 202 -2.51 -15.77 -6.38
N GLU A 203 -2.76 -16.95 -6.96
CA GLU A 203 -3.25 -18.13 -6.24
C GLU A 203 -2.28 -18.61 -5.15
N LEU A 204 -0.97 -18.40 -5.33
CA LEU A 204 0.04 -18.71 -4.29
C LEU A 204 -0.17 -17.87 -3.01
N GLY A 205 -0.83 -16.73 -3.13
CA GLY A 205 -1.21 -15.87 -1.99
C GLY A 205 -2.56 -16.19 -1.35
N ARG A 206 -3.29 -17.22 -1.77
CA ARG A 206 -4.63 -17.56 -1.26
C ARG A 206 -4.69 -17.57 0.27
N GLY A 207 -5.64 -16.80 0.82
CA GLY A 207 -5.80 -16.60 2.27
C GLY A 207 -4.85 -15.57 2.89
N ASN A 208 -3.91 -15.03 2.10
CA ASN A 208 -2.98 -13.99 2.52
C ASN A 208 -3.06 -12.70 1.67
N LEU A 209 -4.02 -12.58 0.78
CA LEU A 209 -4.30 -11.35 0.05
C LEU A 209 -5.27 -10.49 0.87
N THR A 210 -4.97 -9.20 1.03
CA THR A 210 -5.84 -8.28 1.80
C THR A 210 -6.61 -7.31 0.92
N SER A 211 -5.98 -6.77 -0.10
CA SER A 211 -6.56 -5.86 -1.10
C SER A 211 -5.78 -5.97 -2.40
N LEU A 212 -6.20 -5.26 -3.44
CA LEU A 212 -5.57 -5.26 -4.75
C LEU A 212 -5.47 -3.83 -5.27
N HIS A 213 -4.28 -3.37 -5.67
CA HIS A 213 -4.15 -2.16 -6.46
C HIS A 213 -4.47 -2.45 -7.93
N LEU A 214 -5.40 -1.69 -8.46
CA LEU A 214 -5.69 -1.67 -9.90
C LEU A 214 -4.83 -0.57 -10.52
N LYS A 215 -3.95 -0.95 -11.41
CA LYS A 215 -3.06 -0.06 -12.13
C LYS A 215 -2.87 -0.56 -13.55
N GLU A 216 -3.06 0.33 -14.52
CA GLU A 216 -2.79 0.02 -15.92
C GLU A 216 -1.30 0.15 -16.21
N THR A 217 -0.79 -0.75 -17.06
CA THR A 217 0.62 -0.77 -17.47
C THR A 217 0.75 -1.22 -18.93
N LEU A 218 1.96 -1.02 -19.48
CA LEU A 218 2.41 -1.62 -20.74
C LEU A 218 3.69 -2.41 -20.47
N PRO A 219 4.10 -3.33 -21.33
CA PRO A 219 5.36 -4.05 -21.16
C PRO A 219 6.53 -3.10 -20.92
N GLY A 220 7.15 -3.19 -19.73
CA GLY A 220 8.25 -2.31 -19.29
C GLY A 220 7.85 -0.87 -18.92
N ARG A 221 6.58 -0.48 -19.02
CA ARG A 221 6.08 0.82 -18.60
C ARG A 221 5.06 0.67 -17.48
N PHE A 222 5.43 1.11 -16.28
CA PHE A 222 4.68 0.86 -15.04
C PHE A 222 3.80 2.02 -14.57
N ARG A 223 3.86 3.18 -15.23
CA ARG A 223 3.18 4.41 -14.77
C ARG A 223 2.64 5.21 -15.94
N GLU A 224 1.67 6.08 -15.66
CA GLU A 224 1.09 7.01 -16.63
C GLU A 224 0.52 6.32 -17.88
N VAL A 225 -0.13 5.18 -17.67
CA VAL A 225 -0.88 4.47 -18.71
C VAL A 225 -2.37 4.61 -18.37
N PRO A 226 -3.17 5.23 -19.25
CA PRO A 226 -4.62 5.35 -19.03
C PRO A 226 -5.28 3.97 -18.97
N TYR A 227 -6.26 3.80 -18.09
CA TYR A 227 -7.01 2.54 -17.98
C TYR A 227 -7.64 2.13 -19.32
N GLY A 228 -7.57 0.84 -19.62
CA GLY A 228 -8.08 0.26 -20.86
C GLY A 228 -7.21 0.49 -22.09
N THR A 229 -6.01 1.08 -21.94
CA THR A 229 -5.06 1.28 -23.06
C THR A 229 -3.78 0.43 -22.93
N GLY A 230 -3.69 -0.37 -21.89
CA GLY A 230 -2.53 -1.21 -21.61
C GLY A 230 -2.80 -2.69 -21.84
N HIS A 231 -2.14 -3.52 -21.02
CA HIS A 231 -2.17 -4.98 -21.15
C HIS A 231 -2.69 -5.70 -19.89
N VAL A 232 -3.24 -4.95 -18.93
CA VAL A 232 -3.74 -5.56 -17.69
C VAL A 232 -5.14 -6.12 -17.89
N ASP A 233 -5.35 -7.38 -17.55
CA ASP A 233 -6.68 -8.00 -17.53
C ASP A 233 -7.33 -7.78 -16.16
N PHE A 234 -8.08 -6.66 -16.04
CA PHE A 234 -8.77 -6.31 -14.81
C PHE A 234 -9.96 -7.22 -14.51
N GLU A 235 -10.62 -7.78 -15.55
CA GLU A 235 -11.79 -8.64 -15.36
C GLU A 235 -11.37 -9.97 -14.74
N ALA A 236 -10.25 -10.53 -15.21
CA ALA A 236 -9.72 -11.78 -14.67
C ALA A 236 -9.16 -11.61 -13.24
N ALA A 237 -8.68 -10.40 -12.88
CA ALA A 237 -8.06 -10.12 -11.58
C ALA A 237 -9.08 -9.89 -10.45
N ILE A 238 -10.37 -9.61 -10.74
CA ILE A 238 -11.45 -9.30 -9.78
C ILE A 238 -12.43 -10.46 -9.66
#